data_52c2e0ee9d48038d4de38cead27f1231
#
_entry.id   52c2e0ee9d48038d4de38cead27f1231
#
_cell.length_a   1.000
_cell.length_b   1.000
_cell.length_c   1.000
_cell.angle_alpha   90.00
_cell.angle_beta   90.00
_cell.angle_gamma   90.00
#
_symmetry.space_group_name_H-M   'P 1'
#
loop_
_entity.id
_entity.type
_entity.pdbx_description
1 polymer ?
#
loop_
_entity_poly.entity_id
_entity_poly.type
_entity_poly.pdbx_seq_one_letter_code
_entity_poly.pdbx_strand_id
1 'polypeptide(L)'
;MATDRLTVVRVPGNGAEDVLIGPKGHIWTATDDGSVFRLTPDGHLVERVATTGGRPLGLELLGDGRVLVCDADRGLLAIEPRSGTVEVLTSHVDGTPMRFCNNAAVAHDGRIFFTDTSAHYSIHEWKSDLIEATRTGRLLVRHTDGSVQTLLSGLEFANGVALAADESYVAVAETGARTVVRHWLTGRHAGSHDFLAEDLPGYPDNMSRGSDGLVWVAIASPRDPLVERIKAGPGPLRRASAKLPAWAQPKPKRTARVMAFDDDGEVVHDRTFDATHFHMATGVREHGGRVWIGSLVEPAVAWFDI
;
A
#
# COMPACT_ATOMS: atom_id res chain seq x y z
N MET A 1 3.39 9.99 -29.06
CA MET A 1 4.15 9.54 -27.89
C MET A 1 3.96 8.05 -27.83
N ALA A 2 5.05 7.24 -27.83
CA ALA A 2 4.92 5.81 -27.60
C ALA A 2 4.33 5.65 -26.18
N THR A 3 3.17 5.05 -26.05
CA THR A 3 2.65 4.65 -24.76
C THR A 3 3.58 3.56 -24.24
N ASP A 4 4.32 3.84 -23.17
CA ASP A 4 5.12 2.84 -22.49
C ASP A 4 4.20 1.63 -22.21
N ARG A 5 4.63 0.45 -22.62
CA ARG A 5 3.79 -0.73 -22.56
C ARG A 5 4.11 -1.54 -21.32
N LEU A 6 3.07 -1.86 -20.52
CA LEU A 6 3.22 -2.78 -19.41
C LEU A 6 3.39 -4.22 -19.90
N THR A 7 4.32 -4.94 -19.31
CA THR A 7 4.38 -6.41 -19.40
C THR A 7 3.57 -6.99 -18.26
N VAL A 8 2.49 -7.70 -18.60
CA VAL A 8 1.54 -8.26 -17.62
C VAL A 8 1.84 -9.73 -17.37
N VAL A 9 1.98 -10.10 -16.10
CA VAL A 9 2.24 -11.46 -15.62
C VAL A 9 1.04 -11.94 -14.81
N ARG A 10 0.33 -12.97 -15.31
CA ARG A 10 -0.84 -13.52 -14.64
C ARG A 10 -0.46 -14.31 -13.40
N VAL A 11 -1.29 -14.20 -12.36
CA VAL A 11 -1.21 -15.02 -11.14
C VAL A 11 -2.54 -15.76 -10.91
N PRO A 12 -2.54 -16.90 -10.23
CA PRO A 12 -3.76 -17.61 -9.86
C PRO A 12 -4.50 -16.85 -8.75
N GLY A 13 -5.62 -16.22 -9.05
CA GLY A 13 -6.43 -15.42 -8.10
C GLY A 13 -6.52 -13.96 -8.51
N ASN A 14 -7.51 -13.25 -7.97
CA ASN A 14 -7.74 -11.83 -8.25
C ASN A 14 -7.04 -10.94 -7.22
N GLY A 15 -6.89 -9.67 -7.57
CA GLY A 15 -6.41 -8.66 -6.63
C GLY A 15 -5.00 -8.96 -6.13
N ALA A 16 -4.05 -9.12 -7.07
CA ALA A 16 -2.61 -9.20 -6.80
C ALA A 16 -2.11 -7.80 -6.38
N GLU A 17 -2.45 -7.42 -5.16
CA GLU A 17 -2.54 -6.04 -4.68
C GLU A 17 -1.18 -5.38 -4.52
N ASP A 18 -0.20 -6.05 -3.92
CA ASP A 18 1.15 -5.53 -3.75
C ASP A 18 2.20 -6.42 -4.40
N VAL A 19 3.40 -5.88 -4.54
CA VAL A 19 4.57 -6.56 -5.09
C VAL A 19 5.78 -6.33 -4.20
N LEU A 20 6.51 -7.40 -3.89
CA LEU A 20 7.78 -7.34 -3.18
C LEU A 20 8.86 -8.01 -4.03
N ILE A 21 10.04 -7.40 -4.11
CA ILE A 21 11.21 -8.01 -4.73
C ILE A 21 12.08 -8.61 -3.63
N GLY A 22 12.06 -9.93 -3.56
CA GLY A 22 12.82 -10.69 -2.57
C GLY A 22 14.24 -11.03 -3.04
N PRO A 23 14.99 -11.80 -2.22
CA PRO A 23 16.32 -12.26 -2.59
C PRO A 23 16.35 -12.98 -3.94
N LYS A 24 17.44 -12.78 -4.71
CA LYS A 24 17.64 -13.34 -6.05
C LYS A 24 16.63 -12.84 -7.10
N GLY A 25 15.97 -11.70 -6.83
CA GLY A 25 15.03 -11.07 -7.75
C GLY A 25 13.66 -11.79 -7.87
N HIS A 26 13.34 -12.73 -6.97
CA HIS A 26 11.99 -13.31 -6.95
C HIS A 26 10.95 -12.24 -6.60
N ILE A 27 9.84 -12.28 -7.31
CA ILE A 27 8.71 -11.38 -7.07
C ILE A 27 7.70 -12.08 -6.18
N TRP A 28 7.21 -11.38 -5.17
CA TRP A 28 6.15 -11.84 -4.30
C TRP A 28 4.90 -10.99 -4.50
N THR A 29 3.76 -11.62 -4.45
CA THR A 29 2.46 -10.96 -4.47
C THR A 29 1.44 -11.81 -3.72
N ALA A 30 0.31 -11.22 -3.39
CA ALA A 30 -0.75 -11.92 -2.69
C ALA A 30 -2.13 -11.53 -3.25
N THR A 31 -3.09 -12.46 -3.19
CA THR A 31 -4.40 -12.33 -3.82
C THR A 31 -5.55 -12.29 -2.81
N ASP A 32 -6.73 -11.91 -3.27
CA ASP A 32 -7.92 -11.65 -2.44
C ASP A 32 -8.47 -12.88 -1.70
N ASP A 33 -8.08 -14.09 -2.13
CA ASP A 33 -8.40 -15.36 -1.48
C ASP A 33 -7.43 -15.75 -0.34
N GLY A 34 -6.49 -14.87 0.01
CA GLY A 34 -5.49 -15.10 1.03
C GLY A 34 -4.22 -15.82 0.54
N SER A 35 -4.14 -16.18 -0.74
CA SER A 35 -2.97 -16.86 -1.28
C SER A 35 -1.78 -15.91 -1.43
N VAL A 36 -0.58 -16.39 -1.08
CA VAL A 36 0.69 -15.68 -1.26
C VAL A 36 1.54 -16.44 -2.25
N PHE A 37 1.97 -15.75 -3.30
CA PHE A 37 2.71 -16.31 -4.43
C PHE A 37 4.13 -15.78 -4.50
N ARG A 38 5.02 -16.64 -4.99
CA ARG A 38 6.39 -16.30 -5.39
C ARG A 38 6.56 -16.60 -6.88
N LEU A 39 7.04 -15.61 -7.63
CA LEU A 39 7.32 -15.71 -9.06
C LEU A 39 8.83 -15.67 -9.29
N THR A 40 9.29 -16.33 -10.35
CA THR A 40 10.66 -16.13 -10.84
C THR A 40 10.85 -14.70 -11.36
N PRO A 41 12.10 -14.18 -11.43
CA PRO A 41 12.38 -12.81 -11.89
C PRO A 41 11.86 -12.49 -13.29
N ASP A 42 11.70 -13.50 -14.14
CA ASP A 42 11.12 -13.42 -15.49
C ASP A 42 9.60 -13.57 -15.50
N GLY A 43 8.97 -13.91 -14.35
CA GLY A 43 7.54 -14.10 -14.21
C GLY A 43 6.98 -15.43 -14.79
N HIS A 44 7.85 -16.32 -15.29
CA HIS A 44 7.38 -17.56 -15.96
C HIS A 44 6.89 -18.63 -14.99
N LEU A 45 7.47 -18.75 -13.81
CA LEU A 45 7.05 -19.71 -12.79
C LEU A 45 6.37 -19.01 -11.64
N VAL A 46 5.15 -19.43 -11.31
CA VAL A 46 4.36 -18.93 -10.18
C VAL A 46 4.10 -20.08 -9.22
N GLU A 47 4.52 -19.92 -7.97
CA GLU A 47 4.37 -20.89 -6.89
C GLU A 47 3.56 -20.29 -5.76
N ARG A 48 2.52 -21.00 -5.28
CA ARG A 48 1.83 -20.62 -4.04
C ARG A 48 2.64 -21.09 -2.85
N VAL A 49 3.11 -20.16 -2.02
CA VAL A 49 3.96 -20.43 -0.86
C VAL A 49 3.12 -20.65 0.40
N ALA A 50 2.08 -19.83 0.59
CA ALA A 50 1.27 -19.84 1.80
C ALA A 50 -0.17 -19.40 1.51
N THR A 51 -1.02 -19.52 2.54
CA THR A 51 -2.34 -18.92 2.60
C THR A 51 -2.48 -18.24 3.96
N THR A 52 -2.80 -16.94 3.98
CA THR A 52 -2.96 -16.17 5.22
C THR A 52 -4.27 -16.49 5.93
N GLY A 53 -5.29 -16.86 5.18
CA GLY A 53 -6.64 -17.08 5.69
C GLY A 53 -7.42 -15.77 5.95
N GLY A 54 -6.92 -14.66 5.44
CA GLY A 54 -7.56 -13.33 5.46
C GLY A 54 -7.41 -12.64 4.10
N ARG A 55 -7.26 -11.32 4.11
CA ARG A 55 -7.03 -10.49 2.92
C ARG A 55 -5.64 -9.84 2.98
N PRO A 56 -4.60 -10.49 2.44
CA PRO A 56 -3.27 -9.91 2.36
C PRO A 56 -3.25 -8.70 1.41
N LEU A 57 -2.59 -7.66 1.85
CA LEU A 57 -2.35 -6.41 1.11
C LEU A 57 -0.84 -6.18 0.99
N GLY A 58 -0.25 -5.26 1.78
CA GLY A 58 1.16 -4.92 1.70
C GLY A 58 2.10 -6.08 2.06
N LEU A 59 3.21 -6.15 1.36
CA LEU A 59 4.27 -7.15 1.53
C LEU A 59 5.61 -6.50 1.78
N GLU A 60 6.41 -7.03 2.72
CA GLU A 60 7.78 -6.58 2.95
C GLU A 60 8.69 -7.74 3.36
N LEU A 61 10.01 -7.55 3.33
CA LEU A 61 10.98 -8.54 3.76
C LEU A 61 11.45 -8.25 5.18
N LEU A 62 11.35 -9.24 6.07
CA LEU A 62 11.96 -9.17 7.40
C LEU A 62 13.45 -9.46 7.35
N GLY A 63 14.22 -8.90 8.27
CA GLY A 63 15.67 -9.10 8.35
C GLY A 63 16.11 -10.54 8.58
N ASP A 64 15.22 -11.42 9.05
CA ASP A 64 15.45 -12.86 9.20
C ASP A 64 15.09 -13.68 7.95
N GLY A 65 14.63 -13.03 6.88
CA GLY A 65 14.30 -13.64 5.60
C GLY A 65 12.86 -14.14 5.48
N ARG A 66 12.02 -13.96 6.50
CA ARG A 66 10.58 -14.18 6.41
C ARG A 66 9.91 -13.05 5.62
N VAL A 67 8.76 -13.34 5.05
CA VAL A 67 7.93 -12.34 4.36
C VAL A 67 6.92 -11.78 5.36
N LEU A 68 6.97 -10.47 5.59
CA LEU A 68 5.96 -9.73 6.31
C LEU A 68 4.74 -9.53 5.41
N VAL A 69 3.55 -9.72 5.96
CA VAL A 69 2.28 -9.48 5.26
C VAL A 69 1.40 -8.61 6.14
N CYS A 70 0.97 -7.50 5.60
CA CYS A 70 -0.14 -6.73 6.16
C CYS A 70 -1.44 -7.37 5.67
N ASP A 71 -2.12 -8.08 6.56
CA ASP A 71 -3.39 -8.73 6.25
C ASP A 71 -4.53 -7.89 6.85
N ALA A 72 -5.43 -7.41 6.00
CA ALA A 72 -6.49 -6.49 6.42
C ALA A 72 -7.40 -7.08 7.50
N ASP A 73 -7.61 -8.41 7.48
CA ASP A 73 -8.49 -9.10 8.41
C ASP A 73 -7.76 -9.66 9.64
N ARG A 74 -6.43 -9.86 9.54
CA ARG A 74 -5.65 -10.59 10.55
C ARG A 74 -4.53 -9.77 11.19
N GLY A 75 -4.21 -8.59 10.64
CA GLY A 75 -3.12 -7.74 11.12
C GLY A 75 -1.75 -8.05 10.50
N LEU A 76 -0.67 -7.80 11.22
CA LEU A 76 0.69 -8.11 10.78
C LEU A 76 0.99 -9.59 10.93
N LEU A 77 1.39 -10.21 9.82
CA LEU A 77 1.77 -11.63 9.76
C LEU A 77 3.22 -11.77 9.28
N ALA A 78 3.88 -12.85 9.69
CA ALA A 78 5.16 -13.27 9.12
C ALA A 78 5.01 -14.67 8.50
N ILE A 79 5.51 -14.85 7.29
CA ILE A 79 5.48 -16.12 6.56
C ILE A 79 6.89 -16.67 6.43
N GLU A 80 7.09 -17.91 6.86
CA GLU A 80 8.32 -18.66 6.58
C GLU A 80 8.29 -19.18 5.13
N PRO A 81 9.18 -18.68 4.24
CA PRO A 81 9.11 -19.01 2.81
C PRO A 81 9.27 -20.49 2.45
N ARG A 82 9.93 -21.29 3.31
CA ARG A 82 10.21 -22.70 3.03
C ARG A 82 9.06 -23.61 3.42
N SER A 83 8.44 -23.35 4.57
CA SER A 83 7.36 -24.19 5.12
C SER A 83 5.96 -23.66 4.82
N GLY A 84 5.84 -22.38 4.44
CA GLY A 84 4.55 -21.68 4.31
C GLY A 84 3.87 -21.42 5.65
N THR A 85 4.59 -21.60 6.78
CA THR A 85 4.03 -21.34 8.11
C THR A 85 3.75 -19.86 8.29
N VAL A 86 2.55 -19.54 8.79
CA VAL A 86 2.08 -18.17 9.04
C VAL A 86 2.02 -17.91 10.54
N GLU A 87 2.74 -16.92 11.01
CA GLU A 87 2.74 -16.42 12.38
C GLU A 87 2.02 -15.07 12.45
N VAL A 88 1.20 -14.85 13.48
CA VAL A 88 0.59 -13.53 13.75
C VAL A 88 1.55 -12.75 14.64
N LEU A 89 2.12 -11.66 14.12
CA LEU A 89 2.99 -10.77 14.87
C LEU A 89 2.23 -9.75 15.72
N THR A 90 1.13 -9.22 15.16
CA THR A 90 0.29 -8.20 15.83
C THR A 90 -1.08 -8.14 15.16
N SER A 91 -2.13 -8.24 15.95
CA SER A 91 -3.53 -8.10 15.49
C SER A 91 -4.30 -7.03 16.25
N HIS A 92 -3.71 -6.47 17.31
CA HIS A 92 -4.34 -5.48 18.18
C HIS A 92 -3.42 -4.27 18.38
N VAL A 93 -4.03 -3.12 18.58
CA VAL A 93 -3.37 -1.87 19.01
C VAL A 93 -4.14 -1.34 20.21
N ASP A 94 -3.44 -1.09 21.33
CA ASP A 94 -4.03 -0.64 22.60
C ASP A 94 -5.21 -1.51 23.06
N GLY A 95 -5.08 -2.83 22.88
CA GLY A 95 -6.12 -3.81 23.22
C GLY A 95 -7.32 -3.88 22.28
N THR A 96 -7.34 -3.07 21.22
CA THR A 96 -8.39 -3.04 20.21
C THR A 96 -7.95 -3.76 18.94
N PRO A 97 -8.74 -4.68 18.37
CA PRO A 97 -8.41 -5.31 17.08
C PRO A 97 -8.24 -4.27 15.98
N MET A 98 -7.19 -4.42 15.17
CA MET A 98 -7.07 -3.69 13.91
C MET A 98 -8.17 -4.15 12.94
N ARG A 99 -8.66 -3.21 12.13
CA ARG A 99 -9.71 -3.50 11.16
C ARG A 99 -9.23 -3.51 9.73
N PHE A 100 -8.08 -2.88 9.47
CA PHE A 100 -7.61 -2.69 8.10
C PHE A 100 -6.10 -2.46 8.08
N CYS A 101 -5.33 -3.46 8.53
CA CYS A 101 -3.87 -3.45 8.38
C CYS A 101 -3.53 -3.44 6.88
N ASN A 102 -2.75 -2.46 6.41
CA ASN A 102 -2.64 -2.19 4.98
C ASN A 102 -1.23 -2.39 4.42
N ASN A 103 -0.27 -1.56 4.80
CA ASN A 103 1.06 -1.58 4.21
C ASN A 103 2.14 -1.37 5.28
N ALA A 104 3.39 -1.73 4.98
CA ALA A 104 4.49 -1.64 5.94
C ALA A 104 5.84 -1.34 5.28
N ALA A 105 6.76 -0.81 6.08
CA ALA A 105 8.18 -0.72 5.81
C ALA A 105 8.98 -1.22 7.01
N VAL A 106 10.06 -1.96 6.75
CA VAL A 106 10.92 -2.56 7.79
C VAL A 106 12.22 -1.78 7.88
N ALA A 107 12.56 -1.28 9.07
CA ALA A 107 13.81 -0.59 9.34
C ALA A 107 14.97 -1.58 9.54
N HIS A 108 16.21 -1.11 9.38
CA HIS A 108 17.42 -1.93 9.58
C HIS A 108 17.56 -2.47 10.99
N ASP A 109 17.02 -1.75 12.00
CA ASP A 109 17.02 -2.18 13.39
C ASP A 109 15.90 -3.18 13.72
N GLY A 110 15.07 -3.55 12.75
CA GLY A 110 13.99 -4.52 12.86
C GLY A 110 12.66 -3.94 13.35
N ARG A 111 12.55 -2.61 13.52
CA ARG A 111 11.24 -1.96 13.71
C ARG A 111 10.41 -2.08 12.45
N ILE A 112 9.10 -2.23 12.62
CA ILE A 112 8.14 -2.32 11.52
C ILE A 112 7.21 -1.11 11.61
N PHE A 113 7.28 -0.23 10.63
CA PHE A 113 6.35 0.87 10.46
C PHE A 113 5.20 0.38 9.58
N PHE A 114 3.95 0.58 10.01
CA PHE A 114 2.81 0.05 9.27
C PHE A 114 1.56 0.90 9.47
N THR A 115 0.59 0.73 8.59
CA THR A 115 -0.68 1.46 8.62
C THR A 115 -1.85 0.56 9.02
N ASP A 116 -2.79 1.17 9.75
CA ASP A 116 -4.16 0.69 9.93
C ASP A 116 -5.07 1.75 9.30
N THR A 117 -5.67 1.43 8.17
CA THR A 117 -6.34 2.39 7.29
C THR A 117 -7.53 3.05 7.93
N SER A 118 -8.31 2.29 8.69
CA SER A 118 -9.55 2.75 9.31
C SER A 118 -9.87 2.00 10.60
N ALA A 119 -10.31 2.72 11.63
CA ALA A 119 -10.86 2.12 12.84
C ALA A 119 -12.36 1.76 12.70
N HIS A 120 -13.03 2.23 11.62
CA HIS A 120 -14.47 2.06 11.43
C HIS A 120 -14.83 1.03 10.38
N TYR A 121 -14.12 1.04 9.24
CA TYR A 121 -14.43 0.24 8.07
C TYR A 121 -13.35 -0.81 7.83
N SER A 122 -13.76 -1.97 7.33
CA SER A 122 -12.87 -3.02 6.86
C SER A 122 -12.52 -2.82 5.38
N ILE A 123 -11.60 -3.64 4.86
CA ILE A 123 -11.29 -3.66 3.42
C ILE A 123 -12.52 -3.90 2.55
N HIS A 124 -13.50 -4.66 3.02
CA HIS A 124 -14.73 -4.96 2.28
C HIS A 124 -15.64 -3.73 2.13
N GLU A 125 -15.40 -2.69 2.93
CA GLU A 125 -16.17 -1.44 2.95
C GLU A 125 -15.29 -0.21 2.63
N TRP A 126 -14.11 -0.40 2.04
CA TRP A 126 -13.12 0.64 1.82
C TRP A 126 -13.65 1.91 1.15
N LYS A 127 -14.61 1.77 0.21
CA LYS A 127 -15.26 2.92 -0.43
C LYS A 127 -16.05 3.76 0.55
N SER A 128 -16.66 3.13 1.54
CA SER A 128 -17.44 3.82 2.56
C SER A 128 -16.54 4.70 3.43
N ASP A 129 -15.34 4.22 3.82
CA ASP A 129 -14.36 5.02 4.53
C ASP A 129 -13.92 6.25 3.72
N LEU A 130 -13.57 6.01 2.45
CA LEU A 130 -13.11 7.07 1.54
C LEU A 130 -14.19 8.15 1.32
N ILE A 131 -15.46 7.75 1.15
CA ILE A 131 -16.59 8.65 0.94
C ILE A 131 -16.94 9.41 2.23
N GLU A 132 -16.96 8.74 3.38
CA GLU A 132 -17.24 9.38 4.66
C GLU A 132 -16.10 10.27 5.13
N ALA A 133 -14.87 9.99 4.69
CA ALA A 133 -13.64 10.65 5.14
C ALA A 133 -13.54 10.61 6.67
N THR A 134 -13.47 9.38 7.24
CA THR A 134 -13.54 9.17 8.69
C THR A 134 -12.36 9.73 9.45
N ARG A 135 -11.19 9.85 8.79
CA ARG A 135 -9.93 10.31 9.40
C ARG A 135 -9.56 9.51 10.65
N THR A 136 -9.74 8.20 10.58
CA THR A 136 -9.39 7.29 11.68
C THR A 136 -8.18 6.42 11.38
N GLY A 137 -7.51 6.66 10.24
CA GLY A 137 -6.29 6.00 9.85
C GLY A 137 -5.13 6.36 10.79
N ARG A 138 -4.19 5.43 10.93
CA ARG A 138 -3.03 5.52 11.82
C ARG A 138 -1.76 5.06 11.14
N LEU A 139 -0.64 5.72 11.45
CA LEU A 139 0.70 5.20 11.27
C LEU A 139 1.19 4.67 12.61
N LEU A 140 1.67 3.43 12.61
CA LEU A 140 2.06 2.67 13.77
C LEU A 140 3.52 2.21 13.63
N VAL A 141 4.20 1.98 14.76
CA VAL A 141 5.47 1.28 14.79
C VAL A 141 5.37 0.09 15.74
N ARG A 142 5.78 -1.08 15.26
CA ARG A 142 6.01 -2.26 16.10
C ARG A 142 7.51 -2.37 16.39
N HIS A 143 7.86 -2.33 17.66
CA HIS A 143 9.22 -2.48 18.15
C HIS A 143 9.64 -3.96 18.14
N THR A 144 10.95 -4.19 18.27
CA THR A 144 11.54 -5.54 18.28
C THR A 144 11.13 -6.39 19.49
N ASP A 145 10.72 -5.75 20.59
CA ASP A 145 10.14 -6.41 21.77
C ASP A 145 8.65 -6.79 21.59
N GLY A 146 8.05 -6.46 20.46
CA GLY A 146 6.65 -6.73 20.12
C GLY A 146 5.68 -5.63 20.54
N SER A 147 6.10 -4.60 21.26
CA SER A 147 5.25 -3.46 21.62
C SER A 147 4.87 -2.64 20.37
N VAL A 148 3.69 -2.04 20.40
CA VAL A 148 3.17 -1.20 19.29
C VAL A 148 2.88 0.19 19.81
N GLN A 149 3.33 1.20 19.06
CA GLN A 149 3.11 2.61 19.34
C GLN A 149 2.45 3.30 18.16
N THR A 150 1.48 4.18 18.41
CA THR A 150 0.92 5.07 17.41
C THR A 150 1.81 6.29 17.22
N LEU A 151 2.29 6.52 15.99
CA LEU A 151 3.09 7.69 15.62
C LEU A 151 2.22 8.83 15.10
N LEU A 152 1.28 8.54 14.21
CA LEU A 152 0.31 9.49 13.68
C LEU A 152 -1.09 8.90 13.76
N SER A 153 -2.07 9.76 14.00
CA SER A 153 -3.50 9.43 13.98
C SER A 153 -4.27 10.52 13.23
N GLY A 154 -5.51 10.24 12.89
CA GLY A 154 -6.34 11.20 12.17
C GLY A 154 -6.09 11.23 10.66
N LEU A 155 -5.35 10.26 10.13
CA LEU A 155 -5.05 10.13 8.71
C LEU A 155 -6.32 9.74 7.93
N GLU A 156 -6.49 10.34 6.76
CA GLU A 156 -7.64 10.09 5.89
C GLU A 156 -7.35 8.94 4.94
N PHE A 157 -7.67 7.71 5.37
CA PHE A 157 -7.36 6.48 4.67
C PHE A 157 -5.83 6.24 4.59
N ALA A 158 -5.20 5.94 5.73
CA ALA A 158 -3.77 5.63 5.79
C ALA A 158 -3.46 4.36 4.98
N ASN A 159 -2.54 4.46 4.01
CA ASN A 159 -2.24 3.41 3.05
C ASN A 159 -0.74 3.10 3.01
N GLY A 160 -0.07 3.27 1.89
CA GLY A 160 1.32 2.93 1.67
C GLY A 160 2.30 3.55 2.69
N VAL A 161 3.37 2.82 2.97
CA VAL A 161 4.45 3.23 3.88
C VAL A 161 5.80 3.09 3.19
N ALA A 162 6.66 4.11 3.30
CA ALA A 162 8.04 4.03 2.83
C ALA A 162 8.99 4.72 3.82
N LEU A 163 10.16 4.13 4.06
CA LEU A 163 11.22 4.74 4.86
C LEU A 163 12.16 5.56 3.98
N ALA A 164 12.70 6.65 4.50
CA ALA A 164 13.86 7.31 3.92
C ALA A 164 15.05 6.34 3.81
N ALA A 165 15.94 6.56 2.84
CA ALA A 165 17.12 5.70 2.67
C ALA A 165 18.04 5.71 3.91
N ASP A 166 18.11 6.85 4.61
CA ASP A 166 18.86 7.04 5.87
C ASP A 166 17.98 6.83 7.12
N GLU A 167 16.72 6.40 6.93
CA GLU A 167 15.72 6.25 8.00
C GLU A 167 15.45 7.52 8.81
N SER A 168 15.71 8.70 8.25
CA SER A 168 15.45 9.98 8.91
C SER A 168 13.97 10.27 9.06
N TYR A 169 13.14 9.71 8.17
CA TYR A 169 11.67 9.82 8.22
C TYR A 169 10.98 8.56 7.72
N VAL A 170 9.71 8.42 8.05
CA VAL A 170 8.77 7.50 7.45
C VAL A 170 7.68 8.31 6.73
N ALA A 171 7.42 7.95 5.47
CA ALA A 171 6.34 8.53 4.68
C ALA A 171 5.11 7.62 4.71
N VAL A 172 3.92 8.21 4.68
CA VAL A 172 2.63 7.51 4.64
C VAL A 172 1.69 8.16 3.62
N ALA A 173 1.12 7.37 2.73
CA ALA A 173 0.10 7.84 1.81
C ALA A 173 -1.24 8.02 2.53
N GLU A 174 -1.85 9.19 2.36
CA GLU A 174 -3.25 9.43 2.70
C GLU A 174 -4.08 9.39 1.41
N THR A 175 -4.65 8.23 1.11
CA THR A 175 -5.45 8.03 -0.12
C THR A 175 -6.57 9.06 -0.21
N GLY A 176 -7.29 9.26 0.88
CA GLY A 176 -8.43 10.15 0.93
C GLY A 176 -8.06 11.62 0.77
N ALA A 177 -6.99 12.07 1.38
CA ALA A 177 -6.51 13.45 1.28
C ALA A 177 -5.72 13.72 -0.01
N ARG A 178 -5.26 12.68 -0.70
CA ARG A 178 -4.37 12.75 -1.87
C ARG A 178 -3.04 13.42 -1.55
N THR A 179 -2.45 13.01 -0.42
CA THR A 179 -1.17 13.52 0.09
C THR A 179 -0.24 12.37 0.43
N VAL A 180 1.04 12.67 0.56
CA VAL A 180 2.04 11.84 1.22
C VAL A 180 2.57 12.62 2.42
N VAL A 181 2.22 12.17 3.62
CA VAL A 181 2.69 12.73 4.88
C VAL A 181 4.05 12.14 5.22
N ARG A 182 4.97 12.95 5.68
CA ARG A 182 6.29 12.57 6.15
C ARG A 182 6.39 12.80 7.66
N HIS A 183 6.62 11.74 8.41
CA HIS A 183 6.86 11.81 9.85
C HIS A 183 8.35 11.64 10.14
N TRP A 184 8.95 12.65 10.77
CA TRP A 184 10.37 12.69 11.07
C TRP A 184 10.71 11.80 12.26
N LEU A 185 11.66 10.87 12.07
CA LEU A 185 12.12 9.93 13.09
C LEU A 185 13.36 10.44 13.83
N THR A 186 14.20 11.21 13.15
CA THR A 186 15.48 11.70 13.68
C THR A 186 15.72 13.17 13.34
N GLY A 187 16.82 13.73 13.86
CA GLY A 187 17.23 15.10 13.59
C GLY A 187 16.40 16.17 14.32
N ARG A 188 16.51 17.41 13.88
CA ARG A 188 15.86 18.59 14.52
C ARG A 188 14.33 18.56 14.46
N HIS A 189 13.79 17.78 13.54
CA HIS A 189 12.35 17.68 13.30
C HIS A 189 11.73 16.41 13.90
N ALA A 190 12.52 15.59 14.61
CA ALA A 190 12.05 14.32 15.19
C ALA A 190 10.73 14.50 15.95
N GLY A 191 9.76 13.63 15.66
CA GLY A 191 8.42 13.65 16.24
C GLY A 191 7.43 14.63 15.56
N SER A 192 7.89 15.50 14.65
CA SER A 192 7.01 16.36 13.84
C SER A 192 6.65 15.66 12.51
N HIS A 193 5.70 16.24 11.79
CA HIS A 193 5.34 15.80 10.44
C HIS A 193 5.13 17.01 9.52
N ASP A 194 5.34 16.76 8.24
CA ASP A 194 5.08 17.67 7.12
C ASP A 194 4.60 16.86 5.91
N PHE A 195 4.51 17.47 4.73
CA PHE A 195 4.14 16.77 3.51
C PHE A 195 5.35 16.54 2.61
N LEU A 196 5.53 15.30 2.14
CA LEU A 196 6.43 15.01 1.03
C LEU A 196 5.78 15.39 -0.30
N ALA A 197 4.46 15.16 -0.44
CA ALA A 197 3.68 15.56 -1.61
C ALA A 197 2.24 15.91 -1.23
N GLU A 198 1.68 16.93 -1.89
CA GLU A 198 0.30 17.37 -1.72
C GLU A 198 -0.41 17.50 -3.06
N ASP A 199 -1.76 17.52 -3.01
CA ASP A 199 -2.64 17.67 -4.18
C ASP A 199 -2.30 16.71 -5.34
N LEU A 200 -2.04 15.45 -5.01
CA LEU A 200 -1.73 14.44 -6.00
C LEU A 200 -2.86 14.32 -7.04
N PRO A 201 -2.53 13.98 -8.30
CA PRO A 201 -3.49 13.95 -9.40
C PRO A 201 -4.50 12.81 -9.32
N GLY A 202 -4.36 11.95 -8.31
CA GLY A 202 -5.23 10.83 -8.03
C GLY A 202 -5.07 10.35 -6.61
N TYR A 203 -5.65 9.22 -6.31
CA TYR A 203 -5.66 8.63 -4.97
C TYR A 203 -4.40 7.75 -4.80
N PRO A 204 -3.40 8.18 -3.96
CA PRO A 204 -2.22 7.37 -3.69
C PRO A 204 -2.59 6.11 -2.93
N ASP A 205 -1.89 5.03 -3.22
CA ASP A 205 -2.09 3.72 -2.62
C ASP A 205 -0.77 3.25 -1.96
N ASN A 206 -0.30 2.03 -2.18
CA ASN A 206 0.95 1.58 -1.60
C ASN A 206 2.15 2.37 -2.13
N MET A 207 3.19 2.39 -1.31
CA MET A 207 4.46 3.05 -1.60
C MET A 207 5.63 2.14 -1.27
N SER A 208 6.77 2.45 -1.87
CA SER A 208 8.04 1.82 -1.49
C SER A 208 9.23 2.72 -1.79
N ARG A 209 10.34 2.48 -1.11
CA ARG A 209 11.63 3.04 -1.48
C ARG A 209 12.25 2.17 -2.58
N GLY A 210 12.56 2.78 -3.72
CA GLY A 210 13.29 2.13 -4.80
C GLY A 210 14.79 2.03 -4.53
N SER A 211 15.47 1.18 -5.28
CA SER A 211 16.93 1.08 -5.29
C SER A 211 17.61 2.31 -5.88
N ASP A 212 16.86 3.09 -6.64
CA ASP A 212 17.23 4.41 -7.18
C ASP A 212 17.20 5.53 -6.13
N GLY A 213 16.73 5.22 -4.91
CA GLY A 213 16.62 6.19 -3.82
C GLY A 213 15.34 7.03 -3.84
N LEU A 214 14.41 6.77 -4.76
CA LEU A 214 13.15 7.50 -4.86
C LEU A 214 12.03 6.83 -4.04
N VAL A 215 11.04 7.63 -3.62
CA VAL A 215 9.78 7.13 -3.07
C VAL A 215 8.80 6.92 -4.22
N TRP A 216 8.55 5.67 -4.55
CA TRP A 216 7.57 5.26 -5.54
C TRP A 216 6.18 5.16 -4.93
N VAL A 217 5.18 5.70 -5.62
CA VAL A 217 3.79 5.78 -5.17
C VAL A 217 2.87 5.27 -6.28
N ALA A 218 2.05 4.27 -6.01
CA ALA A 218 0.99 3.85 -6.91
C ALA A 218 -0.21 4.80 -6.82
N ILE A 219 -0.84 5.10 -7.96
CA ILE A 219 -2.04 5.94 -8.05
C ILE A 219 -3.20 5.07 -8.51
N ALA A 220 -4.02 4.63 -7.56
CA ALA A 220 -5.07 3.62 -7.80
C ALA A 220 -6.19 4.12 -8.73
N SER A 221 -6.52 5.39 -8.66
CA SER A 221 -7.55 6.03 -9.49
C SER A 221 -7.25 7.51 -9.64
N PRO A 222 -7.56 8.13 -10.79
CA PRO A 222 -7.46 9.59 -10.90
C PRO A 222 -8.48 10.26 -9.99
N ARG A 223 -8.20 11.50 -9.61
CA ARG A 223 -9.12 12.36 -8.86
C ARG A 223 -10.52 12.31 -9.46
N ASP A 224 -11.52 12.00 -8.63
CA ASP A 224 -12.93 11.97 -9.04
C ASP A 224 -13.69 13.18 -8.49
N PRO A 225 -14.16 14.10 -9.37
CA PRO A 225 -14.87 15.31 -8.93
C PRO A 225 -16.14 15.03 -8.10
N LEU A 226 -16.82 13.89 -8.34
CA LEU A 226 -18.01 13.52 -7.57
C LEU A 226 -17.62 13.11 -6.14
N VAL A 227 -16.59 12.27 -6.00
CA VAL A 227 -16.07 11.86 -4.69
C VAL A 227 -15.60 13.09 -3.91
N GLU A 228 -14.80 13.96 -4.52
CA GLU A 228 -14.31 15.18 -3.88
C GLU A 228 -15.47 16.11 -3.45
N ARG A 229 -16.51 16.23 -4.29
CA ARG A 229 -17.70 17.02 -3.93
C ARG A 229 -18.48 16.43 -2.77
N ILE A 230 -18.63 15.11 -2.71
CA ILE A 230 -19.28 14.44 -1.58
C ILE A 230 -18.47 14.68 -0.30
N LYS A 231 -17.16 14.49 -0.36
CA LYS A 231 -16.23 14.68 0.77
C LYS A 231 -16.20 16.10 1.29
N ALA A 232 -16.35 17.12 0.42
CA ALA A 232 -16.46 18.51 0.80
C ALA A 232 -17.83 18.86 1.44
N GLY A 233 -18.80 17.95 1.35
CA GLY A 233 -20.14 18.16 1.90
C GLY A 233 -20.24 17.96 3.43
N PRO A 234 -21.39 18.30 4.02
CA PRO A 234 -21.64 18.11 5.45
C PRO A 234 -21.55 16.63 5.88
N GLY A 235 -21.07 16.37 7.12
CA GLY A 235 -20.91 15.01 7.67
C GLY A 235 -22.13 14.10 7.54
N PRO A 236 -23.37 14.56 7.82
CA PRO A 236 -24.57 13.73 7.62
C PRO A 236 -24.75 13.25 6.16
N LEU A 237 -24.44 14.13 5.17
CA LEU A 237 -24.51 13.76 3.74
C LEU A 237 -23.44 12.72 3.38
N ARG A 238 -22.20 12.90 3.85
CA ARG A 238 -21.11 11.93 3.64
C ARG A 238 -21.49 10.55 4.20
N ARG A 239 -21.99 10.49 5.46
CA ARG A 239 -22.45 9.24 6.08
C ARG A 239 -23.62 8.58 5.33
N ALA A 240 -24.55 9.37 4.83
CA ALA A 240 -25.64 8.85 4.02
C ALA A 240 -25.13 8.27 2.69
N SER A 241 -24.20 8.96 2.04
CA SER A 241 -23.58 8.51 0.78
C SER A 241 -22.72 7.25 0.98
N ALA A 242 -22.00 7.14 2.10
CA ALA A 242 -21.19 5.97 2.43
C ALA A 242 -22.05 4.70 2.66
N LYS A 243 -23.31 4.86 3.11
CA LYS A 243 -24.26 3.76 3.34
C LYS A 243 -25.02 3.31 2.09
N LEU A 244 -24.80 3.96 0.95
CA LEU A 244 -25.39 3.51 -0.31
C LEU A 244 -24.89 2.10 -0.66
N PRO A 245 -25.72 1.26 -1.29
CA PRO A 245 -25.27 -0.04 -1.75
C PRO A 245 -24.13 0.12 -2.78
N ALA A 246 -23.21 -0.84 -2.83
CA ALA A 246 -21.97 -0.77 -3.63
C ALA A 246 -22.19 -0.41 -5.12
N TRP A 247 -23.34 -0.82 -5.69
CA TRP A 247 -23.69 -0.49 -7.08
C TRP A 247 -24.03 0.99 -7.30
N ALA A 248 -24.46 1.70 -6.24
CA ALA A 248 -24.81 3.13 -6.29
C ALA A 248 -23.66 4.04 -5.86
N GLN A 249 -22.58 3.48 -5.29
CA GLN A 249 -21.39 4.23 -4.92
C GLN A 249 -20.54 4.56 -6.18
N PRO A 250 -19.78 5.66 -6.18
CA PRO A 250 -18.83 5.96 -7.23
C PRO A 250 -17.88 4.78 -7.49
N LYS A 251 -17.61 4.51 -8.77
CA LYS A 251 -16.65 3.47 -9.18
C LYS A 251 -15.31 4.13 -9.50
N PRO A 252 -14.18 3.57 -9.04
CA PRO A 252 -12.86 4.04 -9.46
C PRO A 252 -12.76 4.06 -10.98
N LYS A 253 -12.18 5.12 -11.53
CA LYS A 253 -11.89 5.19 -12.96
C LYS A 253 -10.66 4.33 -13.24
N ARG A 254 -10.67 3.66 -14.40
CA ARG A 254 -9.52 2.85 -14.81
C ARG A 254 -8.31 3.73 -15.02
N THR A 255 -7.22 3.40 -14.37
CA THR A 255 -5.89 3.97 -14.59
C THR A 255 -4.82 2.96 -14.20
N ALA A 256 -3.67 3.04 -14.85
CA ALA A 256 -2.43 2.42 -14.42
C ALA A 256 -1.39 3.56 -14.38
N ARG A 257 -1.15 4.10 -13.20
CA ARG A 257 -0.25 5.24 -13.00
C ARG A 257 0.60 5.02 -11.76
N VAL A 258 1.88 5.39 -11.88
CA VAL A 258 2.82 5.45 -10.77
C VAL A 258 3.58 6.76 -10.81
N MET A 259 3.96 7.26 -9.66
CA MET A 259 4.78 8.45 -9.50
C MET A 259 6.00 8.12 -8.65
N ALA A 260 7.09 8.86 -8.81
CA ALA A 260 8.25 8.77 -7.92
C ALA A 260 8.72 10.15 -7.54
N PHE A 261 9.08 10.29 -6.26
CA PHE A 261 9.50 11.54 -5.63
C PHE A 261 10.90 11.37 -5.03
N ASP A 262 11.70 12.42 -5.08
CA ASP A 262 12.89 12.52 -4.26
C ASP A 262 12.56 12.89 -2.80
N ASP A 263 13.59 13.02 -1.96
CA ASP A 263 13.41 13.36 -0.55
C ASP A 263 12.99 14.82 -0.30
N ASP A 264 13.10 15.69 -1.31
CA ASP A 264 12.61 17.07 -1.29
C ASP A 264 11.15 17.18 -1.75
N GLY A 265 10.57 16.07 -2.27
CA GLY A 265 9.18 15.98 -2.75
C GLY A 265 9.02 16.39 -4.21
N GLU A 266 10.12 16.57 -4.94
CA GLU A 266 10.08 16.85 -6.38
C GLU A 266 9.72 15.59 -7.17
N VAL A 267 8.86 15.74 -8.17
CA VAL A 267 8.43 14.64 -9.04
C VAL A 267 9.54 14.28 -10.02
N VAL A 268 10.14 13.11 -9.87
CA VAL A 268 11.17 12.59 -10.79
C VAL A 268 10.55 11.77 -11.91
N HIS A 269 9.58 10.92 -11.56
CA HIS A 269 8.83 10.13 -12.53
C HIS A 269 7.32 10.30 -12.35
N ASP A 270 6.62 10.40 -13.47
CA ASP A 270 5.16 10.35 -13.55
C ASP A 270 4.78 9.57 -14.81
N ARG A 271 4.40 8.31 -14.62
CA ARG A 271 4.14 7.35 -15.70
C ARG A 271 2.69 6.92 -15.68
N THR A 272 2.03 7.07 -16.83
CA THR A 272 0.65 6.61 -17.06
C THR A 272 0.64 5.66 -18.25
N PHE A 273 0.01 4.51 -18.08
CA PHE A 273 -0.04 3.43 -19.05
C PHE A 273 -1.47 3.22 -19.57
N ASP A 274 -1.59 2.48 -20.67
CA ASP A 274 -2.89 2.00 -21.13
C ASP A 274 -3.54 1.07 -20.10
N ALA A 275 -4.70 1.48 -19.61
CA ALA A 275 -5.46 0.78 -18.58
C ALA A 275 -6.43 -0.28 -19.13
N THR A 276 -6.31 -0.68 -20.40
CA THR A 276 -7.21 -1.64 -21.03
C THR A 276 -7.05 -3.05 -20.46
N HIS A 277 -5.80 -3.48 -20.26
CA HIS A 277 -5.45 -4.84 -19.82
C HIS A 277 -4.95 -4.94 -18.38
N PHE A 278 -4.56 -3.82 -17.78
CA PHE A 278 -4.13 -3.73 -16.41
C PHE A 278 -4.52 -2.37 -15.85
N HIS A 279 -5.17 -2.33 -14.70
CA HIS A 279 -5.63 -1.08 -14.10
C HIS A 279 -5.69 -1.16 -12.58
N MET A 280 -6.01 -0.02 -11.95
CA MET A 280 -6.09 0.12 -10.50
C MET A 280 -4.78 -0.34 -9.85
N ALA A 281 -3.67 0.31 -10.29
CA ALA A 281 -2.35 0.07 -9.71
C ALA A 281 -2.37 0.45 -8.23
N THR A 282 -2.06 -0.52 -7.36
CA THR A 282 -2.05 -0.34 -5.91
C THR A 282 -0.66 -0.59 -5.32
N GLY A 283 0.03 -1.66 -5.71
CA GLY A 283 1.42 -1.92 -5.31
C GLY A 283 2.43 -1.33 -6.28
N VAL A 284 3.60 -0.90 -5.79
CA VAL A 284 4.72 -0.46 -6.62
C VAL A 284 6.05 -0.76 -5.95
N ARG A 285 7.00 -1.33 -6.71
CA ARG A 285 8.36 -1.62 -6.25
C ARG A 285 9.35 -1.47 -7.39
N GLU A 286 10.29 -0.54 -7.25
CA GLU A 286 11.44 -0.40 -8.16
C GLU A 286 12.64 -1.19 -7.65
N HIS A 287 13.38 -1.83 -8.56
CA HIS A 287 14.70 -2.38 -8.30
C HIS A 287 15.49 -2.52 -9.59
N GLY A 288 16.68 -1.89 -9.64
CA GLY A 288 17.63 -2.02 -10.74
C GLY A 288 17.10 -1.53 -12.09
N GLY A 289 16.31 -0.46 -12.11
CA GLY A 289 15.73 0.12 -13.30
C GLY A 289 14.46 -0.58 -13.80
N ARG A 290 13.92 -1.53 -13.02
CA ARG A 290 12.63 -2.17 -13.30
C ARG A 290 11.62 -1.88 -12.21
N VAL A 291 10.42 -1.46 -12.61
CA VAL A 291 9.30 -1.18 -11.71
C VAL A 291 8.23 -2.25 -11.86
N TRP A 292 7.97 -2.96 -10.78
CA TRP A 292 6.85 -3.89 -10.68
C TRP A 292 5.65 -3.18 -10.03
N ILE A 293 4.46 -3.53 -10.49
CA ILE A 293 3.19 -2.96 -10.01
C ILE A 293 2.17 -4.07 -9.73
N GLY A 294 1.46 -3.93 -8.61
CA GLY A 294 0.31 -4.74 -8.23
C GLY A 294 -1.01 -4.07 -8.58
N SER A 295 -2.11 -4.79 -8.41
CA SER A 295 -3.46 -4.27 -8.65
C SER A 295 -4.47 -4.90 -7.69
N LEU A 296 -5.35 -4.06 -7.12
CA LEU A 296 -6.44 -4.52 -6.23
C LEU A 296 -7.45 -5.43 -6.93
N VAL A 297 -7.54 -5.40 -8.26
CA VAL A 297 -8.61 -6.06 -9.01
C VAL A 297 -8.14 -7.04 -10.08
N GLU A 298 -6.92 -6.88 -10.61
CA GLU A 298 -6.44 -7.74 -11.70
C GLU A 298 -5.89 -9.07 -11.15
N PRO A 299 -6.07 -10.19 -11.88
CA PRO A 299 -5.42 -11.46 -11.59
C PRO A 299 -3.98 -11.47 -12.16
N ALA A 300 -3.23 -10.42 -11.88
CA ALA A 300 -1.92 -10.21 -12.47
C ALA A 300 -1.12 -9.16 -11.71
N VAL A 301 0.19 -9.25 -11.81
CA VAL A 301 1.13 -8.15 -11.59
C VAL A 301 1.65 -7.67 -12.95
N ALA A 302 2.23 -6.48 -13.00
CA ALA A 302 2.81 -5.97 -14.23
C ALA A 302 4.16 -5.30 -13.96
N TRP A 303 4.96 -5.07 -15.02
CA TRP A 303 6.20 -4.33 -14.89
C TRP A 303 6.54 -3.53 -16.15
N PHE A 304 7.44 -2.57 -15.96
CA PHE A 304 8.08 -1.80 -17.03
C PHE A 304 9.52 -1.45 -16.64
N ASP A 305 10.36 -1.14 -17.62
CA ASP A 305 11.71 -0.64 -17.39
C ASP A 305 11.71 0.91 -17.47
N ILE A 306 12.57 1.57 -16.63
CA ILE A 306 12.71 3.04 -16.59
C ILE A 306 13.65 3.51 -17.70
#